data_afb4cbe1814f9e11732c51ce20d29e51
#
_entry.id   afb4cbe1814f9e11732c51ce20d29e51
#
_cell.length_a   1.000
_cell.length_b   1.000
_cell.length_c   1.000
_cell.angle_alpha   90.00
_cell.angle_beta   90.00
_cell.angle_gamma   90.00
#
_symmetry.space_group_name_H-M   'P 1'
#
loop_
_entity.id
_entity.type
_entity.pdbx_description
1 polymer ?
#
loop_
_entity_poly.entity_id
_entity_poly.type
_entity_poly.pdbx_seq_one_letter_code
_entity_poly.pdbx_strand_id
1 'polypeptide(L)'
;ILNDKSIECVFRISIFHYLFGYIHPFYDGNGRTSRFISSYLLSKEFESIIGYRMSYSIKENINDYYKAFKVCNDPKNKGDLTPFIIMFTDIIDDSLHKLVYALEKRLEQLTHYGKCIIFLPKGADEKYSDLYFLLIQASLFSESGISTKELMDVMKLSRSTVTNRLNTLSDYGLIIKKTLGNIRCYSLDIDKIDTIMEEKNK
;
A
#
# COMPACT_ATOMS: atom_id res chain seq x y z
N ILE A 1 -4.86 -7.25 -29.48
CA ILE A 1 -5.84 -7.01 -28.43
C ILE A 1 -5.45 -5.83 -27.52
N LEU A 2 -4.21 -5.74 -27.04
CA LEU A 2 -3.78 -4.70 -26.09
C LEU A 2 -3.90 -3.27 -26.63
N ASN A 3 -3.77 -3.06 -27.94
CA ASN A 3 -3.85 -1.75 -28.59
C ASN A 3 -5.28 -1.38 -29.06
N ASP A 4 -6.22 -2.28 -28.90
CA ASP A 4 -7.61 -2.07 -29.33
C ASP A 4 -8.38 -1.27 -28.30
N LYS A 5 -8.47 0.04 -28.52
CA LYS A 5 -9.16 0.97 -27.62
C LYS A 5 -10.69 0.88 -27.67
N SER A 6 -11.27 0.07 -28.55
CA SER A 6 -12.72 -0.20 -28.56
C SER A 6 -13.15 -1.14 -27.43
N ILE A 7 -12.18 -1.85 -26.82
CA ILE A 7 -12.39 -2.75 -25.70
C ILE A 7 -11.87 -2.08 -24.42
N GLU A 8 -12.61 -2.15 -23.34
CA GLU A 8 -12.20 -1.64 -22.02
C GLU A 8 -10.86 -2.25 -21.57
N CYS A 9 -10.01 -1.45 -20.93
CA CYS A 9 -8.63 -1.83 -20.65
C CYS A 9 -8.54 -3.08 -19.74
N VAL A 10 -9.43 -3.22 -18.75
CA VAL A 10 -9.46 -4.39 -17.86
C VAL A 10 -9.76 -5.66 -18.64
N PHE A 11 -10.67 -5.60 -19.63
CA PHE A 11 -10.98 -6.75 -20.51
C PHE A 11 -9.80 -7.09 -21.42
N ARG A 12 -9.15 -6.09 -22.01
CA ARG A 12 -7.94 -6.31 -22.83
C ARG A 12 -6.84 -7.01 -22.03
N ILE A 13 -6.63 -6.56 -20.79
CA ILE A 13 -5.60 -7.13 -19.90
C ILE A 13 -5.99 -8.55 -19.47
N SER A 14 -7.25 -8.81 -19.16
CA SER A 14 -7.73 -10.16 -18.78
C SER A 14 -7.60 -11.16 -19.93
N ILE A 15 -7.98 -10.76 -21.16
CA ILE A 15 -7.82 -11.59 -22.36
C ILE A 15 -6.33 -11.87 -22.63
N PHE A 16 -5.48 -10.84 -22.56
CA PHE A 16 -4.03 -11.01 -22.67
C PHE A 16 -3.50 -11.99 -21.63
N HIS A 17 -3.90 -11.84 -20.38
CA HIS A 17 -3.45 -12.69 -19.28
C HIS A 17 -3.82 -14.15 -19.50
N TYR A 18 -5.08 -14.41 -19.90
CA TYR A 18 -5.54 -15.74 -20.25
C TYR A 18 -4.75 -16.33 -21.41
N LEU A 19 -4.65 -15.59 -22.53
CA LEU A 19 -3.96 -16.08 -23.74
C LEU A 19 -2.48 -16.36 -23.47
N PHE A 20 -1.81 -15.53 -22.66
CA PHE A 20 -0.42 -15.77 -22.28
C PHE A 20 -0.28 -17.08 -21.47
N GLY A 21 -1.19 -17.33 -20.53
CA GLY A 21 -1.24 -18.59 -19.78
C GLY A 21 -1.59 -19.80 -20.63
N TYR A 22 -2.48 -19.63 -21.62
CA TYR A 22 -2.90 -20.67 -22.55
C TYR A 22 -1.80 -21.06 -23.55
N ILE A 23 -1.15 -20.08 -24.17
CA ILE A 23 -0.05 -20.29 -25.15
C ILE A 23 1.18 -20.87 -24.45
N HIS A 24 1.41 -20.48 -23.20
CA HIS A 24 2.50 -20.96 -22.33
C HIS A 24 3.89 -20.85 -23.00
N PRO A 25 4.33 -19.64 -23.43
CA PRO A 25 5.46 -19.46 -24.34
C PRO A 25 6.83 -19.82 -23.78
N PHE A 26 6.97 -19.91 -22.44
CA PHE A 26 8.24 -20.20 -21.78
C PHE A 26 8.24 -21.59 -21.16
N TYR A 27 9.41 -22.18 -21.02
CA TYR A 27 9.59 -23.47 -20.34
C TYR A 27 9.21 -23.37 -18.84
N ASP A 28 9.56 -22.25 -18.17
CA ASP A 28 9.18 -21.95 -16.80
C ASP A 28 8.87 -20.44 -16.63
N GLY A 29 8.15 -20.10 -15.57
CA GLY A 29 7.89 -18.72 -15.19
C GLY A 29 6.69 -18.06 -15.87
N ASN A 30 5.90 -18.77 -16.68
CA ASN A 30 4.78 -18.18 -17.41
C ASN A 30 3.79 -17.47 -16.50
N GLY A 31 3.41 -18.07 -15.36
CA GLY A 31 2.50 -17.45 -14.41
C GLY A 31 3.10 -16.21 -13.73
N ARG A 32 4.40 -16.16 -13.48
CA ARG A 32 5.09 -14.97 -12.93
C ARG A 32 5.13 -13.85 -13.97
N THR A 33 5.48 -14.20 -15.20
CA THR A 33 5.57 -13.26 -16.33
C THR A 33 4.21 -12.67 -16.68
N SER A 34 3.15 -13.49 -16.79
CA SER A 34 1.80 -12.99 -17.08
C SER A 34 1.30 -12.03 -15.98
N ARG A 35 1.49 -12.37 -14.70
CA ARG A 35 1.14 -11.48 -13.60
C ARG A 35 1.94 -10.17 -13.62
N PHE A 36 3.25 -10.25 -13.86
CA PHE A 36 4.10 -9.07 -13.95
C PHE A 36 3.66 -8.12 -15.08
N ILE A 37 3.46 -8.66 -16.29
CA ILE A 37 3.03 -7.85 -17.44
C ILE A 37 1.64 -7.24 -17.17
N SER A 38 0.69 -8.02 -16.66
CA SER A 38 -0.65 -7.52 -16.36
C SER A 38 -0.64 -6.46 -15.25
N SER A 39 0.19 -6.64 -14.21
CA SER A 39 0.42 -5.62 -13.18
C SER A 39 1.00 -4.32 -13.76
N TYR A 40 1.97 -4.45 -14.66
CA TYR A 40 2.54 -3.30 -15.36
C TYR A 40 1.52 -2.58 -16.24
N LEU A 41 0.71 -3.33 -17.01
CA LEU A 41 -0.35 -2.74 -17.85
C LEU A 41 -1.40 -2.03 -17.01
N LEU A 42 -1.85 -2.62 -15.90
CA LEU A 42 -2.77 -1.98 -14.96
C LEU A 42 -2.17 -0.70 -14.36
N SER A 43 -0.88 -0.72 -13.99
CA SER A 43 -0.21 0.47 -13.44
C SER A 43 -0.02 1.60 -14.46
N LYS A 44 -0.13 1.32 -15.73
CA LYS A 44 -0.07 2.33 -16.81
C LYS A 44 -1.43 2.96 -17.11
N GLU A 45 -2.51 2.21 -16.93
CA GLU A 45 -3.88 2.67 -17.20
C GLU A 45 -4.50 3.30 -15.92
N PHE A 46 -4.06 2.84 -14.75
CA PHE A 46 -4.50 3.30 -13.43
C PHE A 46 -3.32 3.77 -12.58
N GLU A 47 -3.52 3.90 -11.28
CA GLU A 47 -2.46 4.20 -10.33
C GLU A 47 -1.53 3.00 -10.08
N SER A 48 -0.24 3.26 -9.89
CA SER A 48 0.79 2.21 -9.71
C SER A 48 0.48 1.24 -8.57
N ILE A 49 -0.17 1.71 -7.52
CA ILE A 49 -0.55 0.89 -6.36
C ILE A 49 -1.51 -0.25 -6.73
N ILE A 50 -2.35 -0.06 -7.76
CA ILE A 50 -3.28 -1.07 -8.26
C ILE A 50 -2.52 -2.23 -8.90
N GLY A 51 -1.51 -1.91 -9.73
CA GLY A 51 -0.65 -2.91 -10.32
C GLY A 51 0.09 -3.76 -9.29
N TYR A 52 0.61 -3.13 -8.22
CA TYR A 52 1.32 -3.86 -7.17
C TYR A 52 0.43 -4.87 -6.42
N ARG A 53 -0.85 -4.55 -6.22
CA ARG A 53 -1.77 -5.43 -5.51
C ARG A 53 -2.23 -6.63 -6.33
N MET A 54 -2.24 -6.54 -7.65
CA MET A 54 -2.77 -7.59 -8.53
C MET A 54 -2.17 -8.98 -8.27
N SER A 55 -0.84 -9.08 -8.19
CA SER A 55 -0.18 -10.37 -7.93
C SER A 55 -0.56 -10.99 -6.59
N TYR A 56 -0.76 -10.15 -5.58
CA TYR A 56 -1.22 -10.56 -4.26
C TYR A 56 -2.67 -11.04 -4.30
N SER A 57 -3.55 -10.28 -4.96
CA SER A 57 -4.97 -10.60 -5.08
C SER A 57 -5.23 -11.90 -5.85
N ILE A 58 -4.46 -12.15 -6.92
CA ILE A 58 -4.51 -13.45 -7.60
C ILE A 58 -4.09 -14.59 -6.67
N LYS A 59 -3.06 -14.39 -5.82
CA LYS A 59 -2.62 -15.39 -4.85
C LYS A 59 -3.71 -15.68 -3.80
N GLU A 60 -4.41 -14.67 -3.32
CA GLU A 60 -5.53 -14.84 -2.39
C GLU A 60 -6.68 -15.65 -3.02
N ASN A 61 -6.93 -15.48 -4.33
CA ASN A 61 -8.02 -16.10 -5.08
C ASN A 61 -7.51 -17.23 -6.02
N ILE A 62 -6.43 -17.92 -5.64
CA ILE A 62 -5.72 -18.84 -6.52
C ILE A 62 -6.59 -20.01 -7.02
N ASN A 63 -7.51 -20.49 -6.20
CA ASN A 63 -8.39 -21.58 -6.57
C ASN A 63 -9.40 -21.17 -7.66
N ASP A 64 -10.02 -20.00 -7.53
CA ASP A 64 -10.94 -19.47 -8.53
C ASP A 64 -10.22 -19.11 -9.83
N TYR A 65 -9.00 -18.59 -9.71
CA TYR A 65 -8.13 -18.33 -10.84
C TYR A 65 -7.86 -19.61 -11.68
N TYR A 66 -7.43 -20.70 -11.06
CA TYR A 66 -7.21 -21.95 -11.78
C TYR A 66 -8.51 -22.62 -12.25
N LYS A 67 -9.61 -22.48 -11.50
CA LYS A 67 -10.92 -22.93 -11.91
C LYS A 67 -11.39 -22.26 -13.20
N ALA A 68 -11.22 -20.94 -13.31
CA ALA A 68 -11.59 -20.18 -14.49
C ALA A 68 -10.77 -20.61 -15.72
N PHE A 69 -9.44 -20.84 -15.58
CA PHE A 69 -8.64 -21.43 -16.63
C PHE A 69 -9.17 -22.80 -17.06
N LYS A 70 -9.48 -23.67 -16.10
CA LYS A 70 -10.02 -25.02 -16.39
C LYS A 70 -11.33 -24.96 -17.16
N VAL A 71 -12.24 -24.05 -16.78
CA VAL A 71 -13.52 -23.87 -17.48
C VAL A 71 -13.30 -23.38 -18.89
N CYS A 72 -12.46 -22.34 -19.09
CA CYS A 72 -12.21 -21.80 -20.43
C CYS A 72 -11.45 -22.77 -21.34
N ASN A 73 -10.63 -23.65 -20.77
CA ASN A 73 -9.88 -24.67 -21.54
C ASN A 73 -10.71 -25.92 -21.84
N ASP A 74 -11.92 -26.08 -21.29
CA ASP A 74 -12.78 -27.22 -21.62
C ASP A 74 -13.28 -27.09 -23.06
N PRO A 75 -13.09 -28.10 -23.94
CA PRO A 75 -13.59 -28.07 -25.32
C PRO A 75 -15.10 -27.80 -25.43
N LYS A 76 -15.88 -28.18 -24.41
CA LYS A 76 -17.33 -27.93 -24.35
C LYS A 76 -17.66 -26.44 -24.22
N ASN A 77 -16.73 -25.66 -23.69
CA ASN A 77 -16.84 -24.21 -23.55
C ASN A 77 -16.71 -23.44 -24.88
N LYS A 78 -16.27 -24.11 -25.93
CA LYS A 78 -16.17 -23.56 -27.30
C LYS A 78 -15.33 -22.26 -27.41
N GLY A 79 -14.37 -22.07 -26.52
CA GLY A 79 -13.48 -20.91 -26.52
C GLY A 79 -14.08 -19.63 -25.92
N ASP A 80 -15.19 -19.74 -25.18
CA ASP A 80 -15.76 -18.60 -24.44
C ASP A 80 -14.83 -18.19 -23.29
N LEU A 81 -14.34 -16.94 -23.30
CA LEU A 81 -13.46 -16.39 -22.28
C LEU A 81 -14.21 -15.66 -21.15
N THR A 82 -15.53 -15.53 -21.27
CA THR A 82 -16.35 -14.83 -20.28
C THR A 82 -16.10 -15.28 -18.84
N PRO A 83 -16.00 -16.60 -18.53
CA PRO A 83 -15.73 -17.04 -17.18
C PRO A 83 -14.40 -16.54 -16.62
N PHE A 84 -13.37 -16.45 -17.45
CA PHE A 84 -12.07 -15.93 -17.04
C PHE A 84 -12.09 -14.42 -16.89
N ILE A 85 -12.72 -13.70 -17.81
CA ILE A 85 -12.82 -12.23 -17.77
C ILE A 85 -13.58 -11.79 -16.52
N ILE A 86 -14.70 -12.42 -16.20
CA ILE A 86 -15.48 -12.14 -14.98
C ILE A 86 -14.59 -12.37 -13.75
N MET A 87 -14.03 -13.55 -13.59
CA MET A 87 -13.17 -13.87 -12.44
C MET A 87 -12.02 -12.88 -12.28
N PHE A 88 -11.36 -12.50 -13.38
CA PHE A 88 -10.22 -11.58 -13.35
C PHE A 88 -10.65 -10.16 -12.97
N THR A 89 -11.80 -9.72 -13.46
CA THR A 89 -12.40 -8.42 -13.13
C THR A 89 -12.83 -8.38 -11.66
N ASP A 90 -13.46 -9.44 -11.16
CA ASP A 90 -13.88 -9.56 -9.76
C ASP A 90 -12.68 -9.50 -8.80
N ILE A 91 -11.56 -10.15 -9.16
CA ILE A 91 -10.32 -10.07 -8.37
C ILE A 91 -9.78 -8.63 -8.31
N ILE A 92 -9.82 -7.89 -9.42
CA ILE A 92 -9.37 -6.50 -9.47
C ILE A 92 -10.31 -5.64 -8.63
N ASP A 93 -11.61 -5.78 -8.80
CA ASP A 93 -12.63 -5.01 -8.10
C ASP A 93 -12.54 -5.19 -6.57
N ASP A 94 -12.51 -6.45 -6.10
CA ASP A 94 -12.30 -6.78 -4.68
C ASP A 94 -10.99 -6.17 -4.14
N SER A 95 -9.92 -6.23 -4.94
CA SER A 95 -8.63 -5.63 -4.58
C SER A 95 -8.71 -4.12 -4.43
N LEU A 96 -9.46 -3.45 -5.30
CA LEU A 96 -9.67 -2.00 -5.25
C LEU A 96 -10.49 -1.61 -4.02
N HIS A 97 -11.59 -2.30 -3.75
CA HIS A 97 -12.40 -2.06 -2.57
C HIS A 97 -11.61 -2.22 -1.27
N LYS A 98 -10.81 -3.30 -1.15
CA LYS A 98 -9.93 -3.51 0.01
C LYS A 98 -8.88 -2.40 0.14
N LEU A 99 -8.35 -1.90 -0.98
CA LEU A 99 -7.38 -0.83 -0.98
C LEU A 99 -8.01 0.50 -0.52
N VAL A 100 -9.15 0.87 -1.09
CA VAL A 100 -9.89 2.09 -0.73
C VAL A 100 -10.21 2.06 0.76
N TYR A 101 -10.80 0.99 1.26
CA TYR A 101 -11.11 0.83 2.68
C TYR A 101 -9.87 1.00 3.58
N ALA A 102 -8.74 0.39 3.19
CA ALA A 102 -7.51 0.51 3.96
C ALA A 102 -6.94 1.95 3.97
N LEU A 103 -7.08 2.67 2.86
CA LEU A 103 -6.64 4.06 2.74
C LEU A 103 -7.55 5.00 3.54
N GLU A 104 -8.87 4.83 3.45
CA GLU A 104 -9.86 5.61 4.22
C GLU A 104 -9.61 5.45 5.73
N LYS A 105 -9.47 4.22 6.21
CA LYS A 105 -9.15 3.95 7.61
C LYS A 105 -7.86 4.66 8.07
N ARG A 106 -6.82 4.67 7.23
CA ARG A 106 -5.57 5.35 7.55
C ARG A 106 -5.70 6.87 7.52
N LEU A 107 -6.51 7.40 6.61
CA LEU A 107 -6.81 8.83 6.55
C LEU A 107 -7.58 9.30 7.79
N GLU A 108 -8.56 8.51 8.25
CA GLU A 108 -9.27 8.76 9.50
C GLU A 108 -8.30 8.79 10.69
N GLN A 109 -7.41 7.80 10.80
CA GLN A 109 -6.39 7.74 11.84
C GLN A 109 -5.45 8.96 11.78
N LEU A 110 -4.95 9.31 10.58
CA LEU A 110 -4.08 10.47 10.38
C LEU A 110 -4.77 11.77 10.82
N THR A 111 -6.04 11.93 10.45
CA THR A 111 -6.85 13.09 10.84
C THR A 111 -7.07 13.15 12.35
N HIS A 112 -7.38 12.01 12.97
CA HIS A 112 -7.57 11.91 14.40
C HIS A 112 -6.30 12.30 15.18
N TYR A 113 -5.18 11.61 14.88
CA TYR A 113 -3.91 11.88 15.58
C TYR A 113 -3.33 13.26 15.25
N GLY A 114 -3.58 13.78 14.05
CA GLY A 114 -3.23 15.14 13.69
C GLY A 114 -3.89 16.19 14.62
N LYS A 115 -5.15 15.97 14.99
CA LYS A 115 -5.85 16.82 15.95
C LYS A 115 -5.32 16.64 17.40
N CYS A 116 -4.79 15.47 17.73
CA CYS A 116 -4.22 15.20 19.05
C CYS A 116 -2.89 15.92 19.29
N ILE A 117 -2.17 16.34 18.24
CA ILE A 117 -0.83 16.94 18.36
C ILE A 117 -0.82 18.11 19.34
N ILE A 118 -1.80 19.00 19.27
CA ILE A 118 -1.86 20.20 20.14
C ILE A 118 -1.89 19.86 21.63
N PHE A 119 -2.32 18.66 21.99
CA PHE A 119 -2.41 18.18 23.35
C PHE A 119 -1.15 17.46 23.83
N LEU A 120 -0.21 17.15 22.92
CA LEU A 120 1.04 16.48 23.24
C LEU A 120 2.08 17.48 23.79
N PRO A 121 3.09 17.01 24.54
CA PRO A 121 4.17 17.86 25.01
C PRO A 121 4.83 18.62 23.87
N LYS A 122 4.89 19.96 23.97
CA LYS A 122 5.35 20.88 22.92
C LYS A 122 4.57 20.82 21.59
N GLY A 123 3.43 20.16 21.53
CA GLY A 123 2.65 20.01 20.29
C GLY A 123 2.07 21.33 19.77
N ALA A 124 1.89 22.36 20.63
CA ALA A 124 1.48 23.69 20.21
C ALA A 124 2.62 24.52 19.59
N ASP A 125 3.89 24.11 19.74
CA ASP A 125 5.04 24.74 19.05
C ASP A 125 5.13 24.20 17.61
N GLU A 126 4.99 25.07 16.62
CA GLU A 126 5.01 24.73 15.19
C GLU A 126 6.22 23.85 14.83
N LYS A 127 7.38 24.11 15.42
CA LYS A 127 8.61 23.34 15.19
C LYS A 127 8.47 21.87 15.57
N TYR A 128 7.67 21.54 16.58
CA TYR A 128 7.42 20.19 17.04
C TYR A 128 6.14 19.61 16.43
N SER A 129 5.15 20.44 16.13
CA SER A 129 3.92 20.03 15.45
C SER A 129 4.22 19.36 14.11
N ASP A 130 5.07 19.98 13.29
CA ASP A 130 5.50 19.39 12.00
C ASP A 130 6.23 18.05 12.18
N LEU A 131 7.12 17.97 13.19
CA LEU A 131 7.81 16.72 13.47
C LEU A 131 6.85 15.63 13.96
N TYR A 132 5.90 15.96 14.83
CA TYR A 132 4.85 15.03 15.26
C TYR A 132 4.05 14.51 14.08
N PHE A 133 3.63 15.39 13.17
CA PHE A 133 2.85 15.00 12.00
C PHE A 133 3.61 14.01 11.10
N LEU A 134 4.90 14.25 10.84
CA LEU A 134 5.75 13.33 10.08
C LEU A 134 5.94 11.98 10.80
N LEU A 135 6.07 12.00 12.13
CA LEU A 135 6.20 10.78 12.91
C LEU A 135 4.88 9.99 12.97
N ILE A 136 3.71 10.67 13.02
CA ILE A 136 2.40 10.02 12.89
C ILE A 136 2.27 9.35 11.51
N GLN A 137 2.60 10.06 10.45
CA GLN A 137 2.61 9.47 9.10
C GLN A 137 3.52 8.24 9.05
N ALA A 138 4.72 8.33 9.61
CA ALA A 138 5.64 7.21 9.67
C ALA A 138 5.06 6.01 10.46
N SER A 139 4.35 6.27 11.56
CA SER A 139 3.71 5.21 12.35
C SER A 139 2.57 4.52 11.61
N LEU A 140 1.80 5.27 10.81
CA LEU A 140 0.63 4.76 10.11
C LEU A 140 0.97 4.10 8.76
N PHE A 141 2.02 4.55 8.08
CA PHE A 141 2.29 4.17 6.68
C PHE A 141 3.63 3.45 6.46
N SER A 142 4.49 3.35 7.49
CA SER A 142 5.79 2.69 7.38
C SER A 142 5.96 1.63 8.47
N GLU A 143 6.42 0.43 8.09
CA GLU A 143 6.76 -0.62 9.06
C GLU A 143 8.00 -0.29 9.90
N SER A 144 8.88 0.50 9.35
CA SER A 144 10.16 0.85 9.95
C SER A 144 10.20 2.21 10.62
N GLY A 145 9.26 3.08 10.29
CA GLY A 145 9.31 4.50 10.68
C GLY A 145 10.04 5.37 9.65
N ILE A 146 10.43 6.58 10.05
CA ILE A 146 11.15 7.57 9.23
C ILE A 146 12.58 7.76 9.74
N SER A 147 13.55 7.80 8.83
CA SER A 147 14.97 7.99 9.18
C SER A 147 15.30 9.46 9.46
N THR A 148 16.41 9.69 10.18
CA THR A 148 16.93 11.07 10.39
C THR A 148 17.20 11.79 9.08
N LYS A 149 17.67 11.06 8.05
CA LYS A 149 17.95 11.65 6.73
C LYS A 149 16.67 12.14 6.05
N GLU A 150 15.64 11.31 6.01
CA GLU A 150 14.35 11.69 5.45
C GLU A 150 13.72 12.88 6.20
N LEU A 151 13.82 12.91 7.54
CA LEU A 151 13.37 14.04 8.34
C LEU A 151 14.13 15.33 7.99
N MET A 152 15.46 15.25 7.81
CA MET A 152 16.28 16.39 7.36
C MET A 152 15.83 16.90 5.99
N ASP A 153 15.60 15.96 5.06
CA ASP A 153 15.23 16.29 3.67
C ASP A 153 13.84 16.94 3.59
N VAL A 154 12.87 16.45 4.37
CA VAL A 154 11.51 17.00 4.39
C VAL A 154 11.44 18.32 5.15
N MET A 155 12.02 18.39 6.36
CA MET A 155 11.95 19.56 7.22
C MET A 155 12.93 20.66 6.83
N LYS A 156 13.87 20.38 5.92
CA LYS A 156 14.96 21.29 5.53
C LYS A 156 15.81 21.77 6.71
N LEU A 157 16.08 20.87 7.66
CA LEU A 157 16.82 21.14 8.88
C LEU A 157 18.16 20.39 8.93
N SER A 158 19.09 20.92 9.73
CA SER A 158 20.37 20.25 10.00
C SER A 158 20.15 18.95 10.83
N ARG A 159 21.09 18.02 10.70
CA ARG A 159 21.08 16.76 11.47
C ARG A 159 21.04 17.00 12.98
N SER A 160 21.82 17.97 13.47
CA SER A 160 21.85 18.31 14.89
C SER A 160 20.50 18.79 15.39
N THR A 161 19.81 19.66 14.63
CA THR A 161 18.50 20.20 14.97
C THR A 161 17.44 19.06 15.02
N VAL A 162 17.41 18.20 13.99
CA VAL A 162 16.47 17.06 13.96
C VAL A 162 16.73 16.11 15.13
N THR A 163 18.00 15.77 15.37
CA THR A 163 18.37 14.86 16.48
C THR A 163 17.99 15.44 17.84
N ASN A 164 18.22 16.73 18.07
CA ASN A 164 17.86 17.40 19.33
C ASN A 164 16.33 17.38 19.55
N ARG A 165 15.54 17.65 18.51
CA ARG A 165 14.07 17.58 18.60
C ARG A 165 13.59 16.17 18.89
N LEU A 166 14.14 15.15 18.19
CA LEU A 166 13.82 13.76 18.45
C LEU A 166 14.19 13.32 19.88
N ASN A 167 15.33 13.77 20.39
CA ASN A 167 15.72 13.49 21.79
C ASN A 167 14.74 14.10 22.78
N THR A 168 14.36 15.38 22.58
CA THR A 168 13.34 16.03 23.40
C THR A 168 12.01 15.24 23.42
N LEU A 169 11.53 14.76 22.27
CA LEU A 169 10.31 13.96 22.22
C LEU A 169 10.53 12.55 22.83
N SER A 170 11.73 12.02 22.72
CA SER A 170 12.12 10.74 23.33
C SER A 170 12.09 10.81 24.86
N ASP A 171 12.45 11.96 25.46
CA ASP A 171 12.42 12.17 26.91
C ASP A 171 10.99 12.12 27.48
N TYR A 172 9.99 12.46 26.67
CA TYR A 172 8.57 12.24 27.00
C TYR A 172 8.11 10.79 26.77
N GLY A 173 9.00 9.92 26.28
CA GLY A 173 8.70 8.51 26.00
C GLY A 173 7.74 8.27 24.85
N LEU A 174 7.58 9.24 23.95
CA LEU A 174 6.63 9.18 22.82
C LEU A 174 7.21 8.58 21.55
N ILE A 175 8.53 8.33 21.53
CA ILE A 175 9.27 7.89 20.33
C ILE A 175 9.61 6.42 20.41
N ILE A 176 9.21 5.67 19.40
CA ILE A 176 9.70 4.32 19.13
C ILE A 176 10.90 4.43 18.20
N LYS A 177 12.00 3.77 18.57
CA LYS A 177 13.25 3.71 17.79
C LYS A 177 13.43 2.30 17.25
N LYS A 178 13.58 2.17 15.93
CA LYS A 178 13.92 0.92 15.24
C LYS A 178 15.24 1.10 14.51
N THR A 179 16.03 0.03 14.37
CA THR A 179 17.28 0.03 13.61
C THR A 179 17.16 -0.97 12.46
N LEU A 180 17.36 -0.49 11.24
CA LEU A 180 17.40 -1.28 10.01
C LEU A 180 18.83 -1.25 9.45
N GLY A 181 19.58 -2.32 9.69
CA GLY A 181 21.02 -2.31 9.41
C GLY A 181 21.70 -1.17 10.18
N ASN A 182 22.29 -0.21 9.47
CA ASN A 182 22.96 0.95 10.06
C ASN A 182 22.07 2.22 10.14
N ILE A 183 20.79 2.11 9.80
CA ILE A 183 19.89 3.27 9.74
C ILE A 183 18.97 3.25 10.96
N ARG A 184 18.95 4.35 11.71
CA ARG A 184 17.97 4.55 12.80
C ARG A 184 16.72 5.19 12.22
N CYS A 185 15.58 4.57 12.49
CA CYS A 185 14.26 5.06 12.12
C CYS A 185 13.44 5.34 13.37
N TYR A 186 12.49 6.25 13.25
CA TYR A 186 11.68 6.77 14.33
C TYR A 186 10.21 6.74 13.93
N SER A 187 9.36 6.44 14.89
CA SER A 187 7.91 6.54 14.80
C SER A 187 7.34 6.98 16.13
N LEU A 188 6.08 7.41 16.17
CA LEU A 188 5.38 7.69 17.43
C LEU A 188 4.79 6.42 18.01
N ASP A 189 4.76 6.37 19.31
CA ASP A 189 4.00 5.38 20.09
C ASP A 189 2.52 5.82 20.11
N ILE A 190 1.75 5.27 19.19
CA ILE A 190 0.33 5.61 19.00
C ILE A 190 -0.50 5.21 20.23
N ASP A 191 -0.24 4.04 20.82
CA ASP A 191 -0.96 3.56 22.01
C ASP A 191 -0.77 4.50 23.18
N LYS A 192 0.41 5.11 23.30
CA LYS A 192 0.69 6.10 24.34
C LYS A 192 -0.01 7.42 24.11
N ILE A 193 -0.20 7.83 22.86
CA ILE A 193 -1.02 8.99 22.52
C ILE A 193 -2.46 8.76 22.95
N ASP A 194 -3.03 7.59 22.66
CA ASP A 194 -4.38 7.23 23.06
C ASP A 194 -4.54 7.29 24.59
N THR A 195 -3.57 6.76 25.34
CA THR A 195 -3.54 6.85 26.81
C THR A 195 -3.57 8.30 27.31
N ILE A 196 -2.75 9.18 26.71
CA ILE A 196 -2.72 10.62 27.07
C ILE A 196 -4.06 11.29 26.78
N MET A 197 -4.71 10.93 25.67
CA MET A 197 -6.01 11.49 25.32
C MET A 197 -7.12 11.02 26.25
N GLU A 198 -7.10 9.76 26.68
CA GLU A 198 -8.05 9.22 27.65
C GLU A 198 -7.91 9.91 29.04
N GLU A 199 -6.68 10.16 29.49
CA GLU A 199 -6.41 10.86 30.75
C GLU A 199 -6.90 12.32 30.76
N LYS A 200 -6.88 12.99 29.60
CA LYS A 200 -7.34 14.38 29.45
C LYS A 200 -8.86 14.51 29.35
N ASN A 201 -9.55 13.43 28.99
CA ASN A 201 -11.02 13.42 28.88
C ASN A 201 -11.71 12.99 30.17
N LYS A 202 -10.94 12.64 31.22
CA LYS A 202 -11.40 12.37 32.60
C LYS A 202 -11.29 13.60 33.44
#